data_47b54fc32e27b811241854b62a2976ce
#
_entry.id   47b54fc32e27b811241854b62a2976ce
#
_cell.length_a   1.000
_cell.length_b   1.000
_cell.length_c   1.000
_cell.angle_alpha   90.00
_cell.angle_beta   90.00
_cell.angle_gamma   90.00
#
_symmetry.space_group_name_H-M   'P 1'
#
loop_
_entity.id
_entity.type
_entity.pdbx_description
1 polymer ?
#
loop_
_entity_poly.entity_id
_entity_poly.type
_entity_poly.pdbx_seq_one_letter_code
_entity_poly.pdbx_strand_id
1 'polypeptide(L)'
;TGIVEHNEYAINFIEATRMIKSLCPGAKISGGVSNISFSYRGNNAVREAMHASFLYHAIKAGMDMGIVNAGMIEVYEEVDPELLKKVEDVLFNRHPDATEALTNYAEEVKSIGKVIQREQAWREESVQERLKHSLVRGITEYIEIDTEEARLQYERPLEVIEGPLMDGMNVVGDLFGAGKM
;
A
#
# COMPACT_ATOMS: atom_id res chain seq x y z
N THR A 1 -19.91 1.10 -1.23
CA THR A 1 -20.68 2.31 -0.86
C THR A 1 -22.13 2.01 -0.48
N GLY A 2 -22.64 0.80 -0.74
CA GLY A 2 -24.07 0.46 -0.59
C GLY A 2 -24.99 1.13 -1.62
N ILE A 3 -24.43 1.83 -2.60
CA ILE A 3 -25.16 2.43 -3.71
C ILE A 3 -24.91 1.56 -4.94
N VAL A 4 -25.98 0.92 -5.44
CA VAL A 4 -25.91 -0.07 -6.54
C VAL A 4 -25.25 0.49 -7.80
N GLU A 5 -25.48 1.75 -8.14
CA GLU A 5 -24.87 2.42 -9.29
C GLU A 5 -23.33 2.46 -9.25
N HIS A 6 -22.73 2.34 -8.06
CA HIS A 6 -21.28 2.40 -7.86
C HIS A 6 -20.61 1.02 -7.77
N ASN A 7 -21.37 -0.06 -7.77
CA ASN A 7 -20.83 -1.41 -7.53
C ASN A 7 -19.83 -1.86 -8.61
N GLU A 8 -19.94 -1.35 -9.82
CA GLU A 8 -19.12 -1.75 -10.96
C GLU A 8 -17.95 -0.78 -11.26
N TYR A 9 -17.75 0.26 -10.48
CA TYR A 9 -16.73 1.28 -10.79
C TYR A 9 -15.31 0.71 -10.87
N ALA A 10 -14.94 -0.23 -10.02
CA ALA A 10 -13.63 -0.86 -10.09
C ALA A 10 -13.48 -1.72 -11.36
N ILE A 11 -14.50 -2.49 -11.70
CA ILE A 11 -14.55 -3.29 -12.93
C ILE A 11 -14.45 -2.38 -14.14
N ASN A 12 -15.29 -1.35 -14.18
CA ASN A 12 -15.34 -0.40 -15.30
C ASN A 12 -14.02 0.33 -15.49
N PHE A 13 -13.30 0.69 -14.41
CA PHE A 13 -11.97 1.27 -14.51
C PHE A 13 -10.96 0.32 -15.15
N ILE A 14 -10.96 -0.95 -14.72
CA ILE A 14 -10.05 -1.99 -15.23
C ILE A 14 -10.34 -2.28 -16.70
N GLU A 15 -11.61 -2.42 -17.08
CA GLU A 15 -12.00 -2.65 -18.47
C GLU A 15 -11.70 -1.44 -19.36
N ALA A 16 -12.02 -0.22 -18.90
CA ALA A 16 -11.66 1.01 -19.60
C ALA A 16 -10.15 1.12 -19.81
N THR A 17 -9.35 0.72 -18.81
CA THR A 17 -7.89 0.66 -18.93
C THR A 17 -7.46 -0.26 -20.07
N ARG A 18 -8.01 -1.49 -20.16
CA ARG A 18 -7.71 -2.42 -21.27
C ARG A 18 -8.11 -1.85 -22.63
N MET A 19 -9.31 -1.26 -22.68
CA MET A 19 -9.83 -0.66 -23.92
C MET A 19 -8.95 0.52 -24.39
N ILE A 20 -8.57 1.43 -23.49
CA ILE A 20 -7.70 2.57 -23.83
C ILE A 20 -6.34 2.08 -24.33
N LYS A 21 -5.75 1.08 -23.66
CA LYS A 21 -4.46 0.51 -24.11
C LYS A 21 -4.53 -0.12 -25.50
N SER A 22 -5.67 -0.71 -25.83
CA SER A 22 -5.90 -1.31 -27.16
C SER A 22 -6.19 -0.28 -28.23
N LEU A 23 -7.05 0.71 -27.94
CA LEU A 23 -7.56 1.66 -28.92
C LEU A 23 -6.65 2.87 -29.11
N CYS A 24 -5.87 3.23 -28.08
CA CYS A 24 -5.00 4.40 -28.05
C CYS A 24 -3.55 3.99 -27.75
N PRO A 25 -2.82 3.38 -28.70
CA PRO A 25 -1.43 2.97 -28.49
C PRO A 25 -0.56 4.15 -28.02
N GLY A 26 0.20 3.95 -26.94
CA GLY A 26 1.07 4.97 -26.35
C GLY A 26 0.40 5.85 -25.28
N ALA A 27 -0.93 5.81 -25.12
CA ALA A 27 -1.60 6.52 -24.03
C ALA A 27 -1.17 5.95 -22.66
N LYS A 28 -0.92 6.85 -21.70
CA LYS A 28 -0.60 6.51 -20.32
C LYS A 28 -1.83 6.69 -19.44
N ILE A 29 -2.00 5.80 -18.47
CA ILE A 29 -3.17 5.76 -17.59
C ILE A 29 -2.71 5.93 -16.16
N SER A 30 -3.31 6.92 -15.48
CA SER A 30 -3.12 7.18 -14.06
C SER A 30 -4.44 6.99 -13.30
N GLY A 31 -4.39 6.33 -12.15
CA GLY A 31 -5.55 6.07 -11.32
C GLY A 31 -5.42 6.56 -9.89
N GLY A 32 -6.49 7.16 -9.35
CA GLY A 32 -6.61 7.55 -7.95
C GLY A 32 -7.02 6.35 -7.08
N VAL A 33 -6.06 5.58 -6.58
CA VAL A 33 -6.28 4.29 -5.90
C VAL A 33 -6.99 4.44 -4.56
N SER A 34 -6.64 5.45 -3.76
CA SER A 34 -7.19 5.61 -2.40
C SER A 34 -8.71 5.84 -2.38
N ASN A 35 -9.30 6.29 -3.48
CA ASN A 35 -10.73 6.54 -3.59
C ASN A 35 -11.57 5.27 -3.42
N ILE A 36 -11.04 4.11 -3.82
CA ILE A 36 -11.76 2.83 -3.79
C ILE A 36 -12.07 2.36 -2.36
N SER A 37 -11.34 2.84 -1.37
CA SER A 37 -11.42 2.39 0.01
C SER A 37 -12.03 3.41 0.97
N PHE A 38 -12.66 4.49 0.47
CA PHE A 38 -13.22 5.55 1.32
C PHE A 38 -14.26 5.08 2.32
N SER A 39 -15.06 4.08 1.98
CA SER A 39 -16.07 3.51 2.87
C SER A 39 -15.49 2.83 4.10
N TYR A 40 -14.21 2.45 4.06
CA TYR A 40 -13.50 1.75 5.14
C TYR A 40 -12.50 2.64 5.88
N ARG A 41 -12.72 3.96 5.92
CA ARG A 41 -11.91 4.88 6.71
C ARG A 41 -11.89 4.45 8.18
N GLY A 42 -10.67 4.42 8.76
CA GLY A 42 -10.45 3.95 10.13
C GLY A 42 -10.21 2.45 10.26
N ASN A 43 -10.19 1.69 9.15
CA ASN A 43 -9.73 0.31 9.10
C ASN A 43 -8.62 0.17 8.06
N ASN A 44 -7.38 0.38 8.48
CA ASN A 44 -6.23 0.39 7.57
C ASN A 44 -5.99 -0.97 6.92
N ALA A 45 -6.16 -2.08 7.65
CA ALA A 45 -5.95 -3.42 7.10
C ALA A 45 -6.85 -3.70 5.88
N VAL A 46 -8.13 -3.38 5.98
CA VAL A 46 -9.07 -3.52 4.84
C VAL A 46 -8.70 -2.57 3.71
N ARG A 47 -8.31 -1.34 4.01
CA ARG A 47 -7.94 -0.35 2.99
C ARG A 47 -6.68 -0.75 2.25
N GLU A 48 -5.66 -1.22 2.94
CA GLU A 48 -4.40 -1.71 2.37
C GLU A 48 -4.66 -2.91 1.45
N ALA A 49 -5.46 -3.88 1.89
CA ALA A 49 -5.88 -5.01 1.06
C ALA A 49 -6.67 -4.59 -0.20
N MET A 50 -7.57 -3.60 -0.07
CA MET A 50 -8.29 -3.04 -1.23
C MET A 50 -7.35 -2.35 -2.22
N HIS A 51 -6.37 -1.60 -1.73
CA HIS A 51 -5.38 -0.95 -2.58
C HIS A 51 -4.51 -1.98 -3.30
N ALA A 52 -4.02 -3.00 -2.58
CA ALA A 52 -3.20 -4.08 -3.12
C ALA A 52 -3.94 -4.83 -4.24
N SER A 53 -5.16 -5.27 -3.96
CA SER A 53 -5.98 -6.00 -4.94
C SER A 53 -6.31 -5.14 -6.17
N PHE A 54 -6.76 -3.90 -5.98
CA PHE A 54 -7.08 -3.03 -7.10
C PHE A 54 -5.85 -2.73 -7.96
N LEU A 55 -4.71 -2.39 -7.35
CA LEU A 55 -3.45 -2.13 -8.05
C LEU A 55 -3.01 -3.35 -8.87
N TYR A 56 -3.02 -4.54 -8.27
CA TYR A 56 -2.65 -5.78 -8.95
C TYR A 56 -3.44 -5.98 -10.24
N HIS A 57 -4.76 -5.86 -10.19
CA HIS A 57 -5.62 -6.05 -11.36
C HIS A 57 -5.55 -4.89 -12.36
N ALA A 58 -5.45 -3.65 -11.89
CA ALA A 58 -5.36 -2.48 -12.76
C ALA A 58 -4.01 -2.40 -13.50
N ILE A 59 -2.90 -2.74 -12.83
CA ILE A 59 -1.57 -2.81 -13.47
C ILE A 59 -1.56 -3.93 -14.52
N LYS A 60 -2.10 -5.09 -14.22
CA LYS A 60 -2.26 -6.17 -15.22
C LYS A 60 -3.12 -5.76 -16.42
N ALA A 61 -4.06 -4.86 -16.22
CA ALA A 61 -4.86 -4.30 -17.31
C ALA A 61 -4.12 -3.22 -18.13
N GLY A 62 -2.97 -2.73 -17.64
CA GLY A 62 -2.13 -1.76 -18.32
C GLY A 62 -2.10 -0.37 -17.68
N MET A 63 -2.56 -0.19 -16.44
CA MET A 63 -2.39 1.06 -15.71
C MET A 63 -0.89 1.34 -15.49
N ASP A 64 -0.45 2.57 -15.80
CA ASP A 64 0.96 2.95 -15.74
C ASP A 64 1.34 3.64 -14.42
N MET A 65 0.40 4.34 -13.79
CA MET A 65 0.64 5.13 -12.58
C MET A 65 -0.54 5.02 -11.62
N GLY A 66 -0.25 4.93 -10.32
CA GLY A 66 -1.24 4.99 -9.25
C GLY A 66 -0.97 6.16 -8.31
N ILE A 67 -2.00 6.95 -8.00
CA ILE A 67 -1.93 7.96 -6.95
C ILE A 67 -2.45 7.32 -5.67
N VAL A 68 -1.52 7.00 -4.75
CA VAL A 68 -1.82 6.27 -3.52
C VAL A 68 -0.83 6.68 -2.42
N ASN A 69 -1.21 6.53 -1.16
CA ASN A 69 -0.25 6.66 -0.07
C ASN A 69 0.66 5.42 -0.05
N ALA A 70 1.94 5.59 -0.34
CA ALA A 70 2.91 4.49 -0.39
C ALA A 70 2.99 3.68 0.93
N GLY A 71 2.79 4.33 2.08
CA GLY A 71 2.73 3.66 3.38
C GLY A 71 1.47 2.81 3.62
N MET A 72 0.54 2.77 2.66
CA MET A 72 -0.70 2.00 2.71
C MET A 72 -0.81 1.01 1.53
N ILE A 73 0.32 0.55 1.03
CA ILE A 73 0.37 -0.48 -0.01
C ILE A 73 0.91 -1.76 0.64
N GLU A 74 0.15 -2.82 0.52
CA GLU A 74 0.56 -4.18 0.88
C GLU A 74 0.85 -4.98 -0.40
N VAL A 75 1.73 -5.96 -0.32
CA VAL A 75 1.98 -6.87 -1.44
C VAL A 75 0.80 -7.81 -1.59
N TYR A 76 0.25 -7.91 -2.80
CA TYR A 76 -0.98 -8.67 -3.07
C TYR A 76 -0.93 -10.12 -2.54
N GLU A 77 0.20 -10.80 -2.71
CA GLU A 77 0.41 -12.18 -2.25
C GLU A 77 0.57 -12.31 -0.72
N GLU A 78 0.84 -11.21 -0.02
CA GLU A 78 1.00 -11.17 1.44
C GLU A 78 -0.30 -10.82 2.17
N VAL A 79 -1.31 -10.36 1.44
CA VAL A 79 -2.64 -10.10 2.02
C VAL A 79 -3.25 -11.40 2.53
N ASP A 80 -3.85 -11.34 3.73
CA ASP A 80 -4.58 -12.49 4.27
C ASP A 80 -5.58 -13.05 3.26
N PRO A 81 -5.56 -14.35 2.93
CA PRO A 81 -6.38 -14.92 1.86
C PRO A 81 -7.88 -14.76 2.07
N GLU A 82 -8.37 -14.78 3.32
CA GLU A 82 -9.78 -14.60 3.60
C GLU A 82 -10.19 -13.14 3.39
N LEU A 83 -9.38 -12.20 3.87
CA LEU A 83 -9.60 -10.77 3.63
C LEU A 83 -9.53 -10.45 2.13
N LEU A 84 -8.52 -10.97 1.43
CA LEU A 84 -8.35 -10.77 0.00
C LEU A 84 -9.57 -11.23 -0.79
N LYS A 85 -10.09 -12.43 -0.47
CA LYS A 85 -11.30 -12.94 -1.11
C LYS A 85 -12.49 -12.01 -0.92
N LYS A 86 -12.75 -11.55 0.32
CA LYS A 86 -13.88 -10.65 0.62
C LYS A 86 -13.71 -9.28 -0.06
N VAL A 87 -12.49 -8.76 -0.11
CA VAL A 87 -12.14 -7.54 -0.83
C VAL A 87 -12.42 -7.68 -2.32
N GLU A 88 -11.99 -8.76 -2.94
CA GLU A 88 -12.24 -9.02 -4.36
C GLU A 88 -13.73 -9.24 -4.66
N ASP A 89 -14.47 -9.89 -3.78
CA ASP A 89 -15.92 -10.05 -3.92
C ASP A 89 -16.62 -8.69 -4.01
N VAL A 90 -16.15 -7.68 -3.25
CA VAL A 90 -16.65 -6.30 -3.33
C VAL A 90 -16.15 -5.59 -4.59
N LEU A 91 -14.85 -5.65 -4.88
CA LEU A 91 -14.25 -4.93 -6.02
C LEU A 91 -14.80 -5.39 -7.36
N PHE A 92 -15.09 -6.69 -7.47
CA PHE A 92 -15.60 -7.32 -8.69
C PHE A 92 -17.10 -7.60 -8.65
N ASN A 93 -17.82 -7.05 -7.65
CA ASN A 93 -19.27 -7.17 -7.51
C ASN A 93 -19.75 -8.63 -7.72
N ARG A 94 -19.07 -9.61 -7.09
CA ARG A 94 -19.27 -11.03 -7.35
C ARG A 94 -20.62 -11.55 -6.83
N HIS A 95 -21.15 -10.93 -5.78
CA HIS A 95 -22.47 -11.26 -5.23
C HIS A 95 -23.08 -10.07 -4.46
N PRO A 96 -24.40 -10.00 -4.29
CA PRO A 96 -25.11 -8.86 -3.70
C PRO A 96 -24.66 -8.53 -2.27
N ASP A 97 -24.33 -9.55 -1.48
CA ASP A 97 -24.03 -9.43 -0.05
C ASP A 97 -22.52 -9.16 0.22
N ALA A 98 -21.71 -8.98 -0.85
CA ALA A 98 -20.26 -8.82 -0.72
C ALA A 98 -19.88 -7.66 0.20
N THR A 99 -20.54 -6.51 0.07
CA THR A 99 -20.27 -5.32 0.90
C THR A 99 -20.58 -5.58 2.37
N GLU A 100 -21.69 -6.24 2.67
CA GLU A 100 -22.07 -6.59 4.04
C GLU A 100 -21.09 -7.59 4.64
N ALA A 101 -20.72 -8.63 3.90
CA ALA A 101 -19.77 -9.64 4.33
C ALA A 101 -18.38 -9.03 4.65
N LEU A 102 -17.89 -8.08 3.83
CA LEU A 102 -16.65 -7.39 4.09
C LEU A 102 -16.78 -6.44 5.28
N THR A 103 -17.91 -5.76 5.46
CA THR A 103 -18.15 -4.84 6.58
C THR A 103 -18.14 -5.57 7.92
N ASN A 104 -18.85 -6.70 8.00
CA ASN A 104 -18.88 -7.53 9.21
C ASN A 104 -17.49 -8.07 9.55
N TYR A 105 -16.76 -8.57 8.56
CA TYR A 105 -15.38 -9.02 8.74
C TYR A 105 -14.44 -7.89 9.17
N ALA A 106 -14.62 -6.70 8.62
CA ALA A 106 -13.84 -5.52 8.98
C ALA A 106 -14.03 -5.11 10.46
N GLU A 107 -15.25 -5.27 10.99
CA GLU A 107 -15.54 -5.02 12.41
C GLU A 107 -14.91 -6.08 13.31
N GLU A 108 -14.93 -7.36 12.91
CA GLU A 108 -14.27 -8.45 13.62
C GLU A 108 -12.75 -8.23 13.67
N VAL A 109 -12.11 -7.95 12.54
CA VAL A 109 -10.68 -7.68 12.45
C VAL A 109 -10.28 -6.46 13.29
N LYS A 110 -11.11 -5.43 13.31
CA LYS A 110 -10.90 -4.24 14.14
C LYS A 110 -11.03 -4.54 15.63
N SER A 111 -11.96 -5.41 16.02
CA SER A 111 -12.22 -5.79 17.41
C SER A 111 -11.17 -6.74 17.97
N ILE A 112 -10.61 -7.64 17.14
CA ILE A 112 -9.52 -8.55 17.51
C ILE A 112 -8.23 -7.77 17.78
N GLY A 113 -8.23 -6.42 17.52
CA GLY A 113 -7.07 -5.59 17.78
C GLY A 113 -5.81 -6.37 17.46
N LYS A 114 -5.57 -6.73 16.20
CA LYS A 114 -4.18 -6.94 15.78
C LYS A 114 -3.49 -5.59 16.01
N VAL A 115 -3.12 -5.37 17.26
CA VAL A 115 -1.75 -4.97 17.50
C VAL A 115 -0.97 -6.02 16.71
N ILE A 116 -0.72 -5.75 15.42
CA ILE A 116 0.49 -6.22 14.82
C ILE A 116 1.52 -5.60 15.76
N GLN A 117 1.97 -6.37 16.76
CA GLN A 117 3.34 -6.28 17.17
C GLN A 117 4.08 -6.57 15.85
N ARG A 118 4.20 -5.56 15.02
CA ARG A 118 5.31 -5.47 14.07
C ARG A 118 6.47 -5.80 14.97
N GLU A 119 7.06 -6.97 14.73
CA GLU A 119 8.21 -7.38 15.50
C GLU A 119 9.13 -6.18 15.53
N GLN A 120 9.22 -5.53 16.68
CA GLN A 120 10.06 -4.34 16.81
C GLN A 120 11.53 -4.76 16.94
N ALA A 121 11.85 -5.99 16.55
CA ALA A 121 13.21 -6.51 16.54
C ALA A 121 14.18 -5.57 15.80
N TRP A 122 13.72 -4.93 14.72
CA TRP A 122 14.52 -3.93 14.01
C TRP A 122 14.83 -2.68 14.85
N ARG A 123 14.09 -2.44 15.95
CA ARG A 123 14.39 -1.32 16.88
C ARG A 123 15.63 -1.58 17.74
N GLU A 124 16.06 -2.83 17.85
CA GLU A 124 17.28 -3.23 18.57
C GLU A 124 18.54 -3.11 17.69
N GLU A 125 18.38 -2.86 16.39
CA GLU A 125 19.49 -2.67 15.45
C GLU A 125 20.17 -1.29 15.62
N SER A 126 21.30 -1.10 14.92
CA SER A 126 21.99 0.21 14.88
C SER A 126 21.06 1.29 14.30
N VAL A 127 21.32 2.54 14.67
CA VAL A 127 20.51 3.67 14.18
C VAL A 127 20.55 3.77 12.65
N GLN A 128 21.67 3.40 12.02
CA GLN A 128 21.83 3.36 10.57
C GLN A 128 20.87 2.34 9.92
N GLU A 129 20.81 1.12 10.47
CA GLU A 129 19.90 0.09 9.98
C GLU A 129 18.44 0.43 10.28
N ARG A 130 18.14 1.08 11.42
CA ARG A 130 16.79 1.56 11.74
C ARG A 130 16.31 2.62 10.74
N LEU A 131 17.14 3.60 10.39
CA LEU A 131 16.82 4.61 9.38
C LEU A 131 16.61 4.00 8.01
N LYS A 132 17.47 3.09 7.60
CA LYS A 132 17.34 2.34 6.35
C LYS A 132 16.04 1.51 6.31
N HIS A 133 15.74 0.78 7.38
CA HIS A 133 14.50 0.01 7.51
C HIS A 133 13.26 0.90 7.41
N SER A 134 13.28 2.05 8.11
CA SER A 134 12.19 3.02 8.09
C SER A 134 11.93 3.58 6.69
N LEU A 135 12.99 3.88 5.92
CA LEU A 135 12.87 4.33 4.54
C LEU A 135 12.28 3.25 3.64
N VAL A 136 12.82 2.03 3.71
CA VAL A 136 12.36 0.90 2.87
C VAL A 136 10.90 0.54 3.16
N ARG A 137 10.46 0.65 4.42
CA ARG A 137 9.10 0.30 4.86
C ARG A 137 8.14 1.48 4.94
N GLY A 138 8.58 2.71 4.70
CA GLY A 138 7.76 3.91 4.81
C GLY A 138 7.30 4.22 6.25
N ILE A 139 8.09 3.83 7.27
CA ILE A 139 7.78 4.05 8.68
C ILE A 139 8.23 5.45 9.08
N THR A 140 7.32 6.31 9.51
CA THR A 140 7.63 7.69 9.89
C THR A 140 7.60 7.92 11.42
N GLU A 141 7.09 6.96 12.18
CA GLU A 141 6.87 7.09 13.62
C GLU A 141 8.12 7.44 14.41
N TYR A 142 9.27 6.90 14.02
CA TYR A 142 10.54 7.05 14.74
C TYR A 142 11.54 7.96 14.04
N ILE A 143 11.17 8.58 12.90
CA ILE A 143 12.13 9.26 12.02
C ILE A 143 12.85 10.42 12.71
N GLU A 144 12.17 11.20 13.54
CA GLU A 144 12.77 12.32 14.26
C GLU A 144 13.78 11.84 15.30
N ILE A 145 13.40 10.81 16.08
CA ILE A 145 14.26 10.25 17.15
C ILE A 145 15.50 9.60 16.56
N ASP A 146 15.33 8.76 15.54
CA ASP A 146 16.43 8.02 14.92
C ASP A 146 17.35 8.96 14.12
N THR A 147 16.80 9.99 13.46
CA THR A 147 17.62 10.99 12.76
C THR A 147 18.43 11.82 13.73
N GLU A 148 17.86 12.21 14.85
CA GLU A 148 18.61 12.97 15.88
C GLU A 148 19.70 12.11 16.53
N GLU A 149 19.39 10.83 16.85
CA GLU A 149 20.39 9.88 17.36
C GLU A 149 21.55 9.69 16.35
N ALA A 150 21.24 9.55 15.07
CA ALA A 150 22.25 9.47 14.03
C ALA A 150 23.08 10.76 13.95
N ARG A 151 22.41 11.92 13.97
CA ARG A 151 23.09 13.23 13.92
C ARG A 151 24.15 13.37 15.00
N LEU A 152 23.92 12.86 16.19
CA LEU A 152 24.85 12.91 17.31
C LEU A 152 26.07 11.98 17.12
N GLN A 153 26.01 11.01 16.21
CA GLN A 153 27.12 10.08 15.91
C GLN A 153 28.05 10.56 14.79
N TYR A 154 27.65 11.61 14.06
CA TYR A 154 28.42 12.16 12.94
C TYR A 154 28.93 13.57 13.27
N GLU A 155 30.07 13.93 12.69
CA GLU A 155 30.67 15.28 12.89
C GLU A 155 29.80 16.36 12.20
N ARG A 156 29.26 16.05 11.03
CA ARG A 156 28.44 16.97 10.24
C ARG A 156 27.03 16.38 10.01
N PRO A 157 25.97 17.17 10.18
CA PRO A 157 24.59 16.72 9.93
C PRO A 157 24.38 16.17 8.52
N LEU A 158 25.12 16.68 7.53
CA LEU A 158 25.05 16.23 6.14
C LEU A 158 25.43 14.75 5.98
N GLU A 159 26.30 14.22 6.82
CA GLU A 159 26.74 12.81 6.78
C GLU A 159 25.61 11.83 7.12
N VAL A 160 24.57 12.26 7.85
CA VAL A 160 23.35 11.45 8.05
C VAL A 160 22.59 11.26 6.74
N ILE A 161 22.57 12.30 5.91
CA ILE A 161 21.91 12.25 4.59
C ILE A 161 22.75 11.43 3.62
N GLU A 162 24.06 11.73 3.52
CA GLU A 162 24.99 11.07 2.57
C GLU A 162 25.28 9.61 2.93
N GLY A 163 25.10 9.21 4.19
CA GLY A 163 25.25 7.85 4.70
C GLY A 163 23.91 7.10 4.79
N PRO A 164 23.39 6.91 6.01
CA PRO A 164 22.28 5.99 6.26
C PRO A 164 21.01 6.28 5.47
N LEU A 165 20.69 7.56 5.20
CA LEU A 165 19.49 7.89 4.41
C LEU A 165 19.70 7.58 2.92
N MET A 166 20.86 7.88 2.36
CA MET A 166 21.17 7.51 0.96
C MET A 166 21.30 6.01 0.79
N ASP A 167 21.85 5.28 1.75
CA ASP A 167 21.91 3.82 1.72
C ASP A 167 20.50 3.22 1.70
N GLY A 168 19.59 3.73 2.51
CA GLY A 168 18.19 3.34 2.48
C GLY A 168 17.51 3.64 1.14
N MET A 169 17.74 4.83 0.58
CA MET A 169 17.19 5.20 -0.73
C MET A 169 17.76 4.38 -1.88
N ASN A 170 19.01 3.95 -1.81
CA ASN A 170 19.60 3.04 -2.81
C ASN A 170 18.86 1.69 -2.78
N VAL A 171 18.57 1.14 -1.60
CA VAL A 171 17.77 -0.10 -1.47
C VAL A 171 16.38 0.08 -2.06
N VAL A 172 15.71 1.21 -1.77
CA VAL A 172 14.40 1.54 -2.37
C VAL A 172 14.49 1.58 -3.89
N GLY A 173 15.54 2.24 -4.42
CA GLY A 173 15.78 2.30 -5.87
C GLY A 173 16.00 0.94 -6.52
N ASP A 174 16.76 0.07 -5.88
CA ASP A 174 17.01 -1.30 -6.36
C ASP A 174 15.74 -2.16 -6.34
N LEU A 175 14.94 -2.07 -5.28
CA LEU A 175 13.66 -2.76 -5.17
C LEU A 175 12.66 -2.27 -6.24
N PHE A 176 12.61 -0.96 -6.46
CA PHE A 176 11.78 -0.37 -7.50
C PHE A 176 12.23 -0.80 -8.90
N GLY A 177 13.54 -0.75 -9.18
CA GLY A 177 14.11 -1.20 -10.46
C GLY A 177 13.89 -2.70 -10.73
N ALA A 178 13.81 -3.51 -9.67
CA ALA A 178 13.52 -4.95 -9.75
C ALA A 178 12.01 -5.28 -9.84
N GLY A 179 11.13 -4.27 -9.80
CA GLY A 179 9.68 -4.47 -9.80
C GLY A 179 9.13 -5.12 -8.53
N LYS A 180 9.86 -4.96 -7.40
CA LYS A 180 9.48 -5.51 -6.08
C LYS A 180 8.85 -4.46 -5.16
N MET A 181 8.67 -3.25 -5.67
CA MET A 181 8.08 -2.13 -4.96
C MET A 181 7.24 -1.30 -5.91
#